data_6a66f6d52e0446a97e832d827ee952c0
#
_entry.id   6a66f6d52e0446a97e832d827ee952c0
#
_cell.length_a   1.000
_cell.length_b   1.000
_cell.length_c   1.000
_cell.angle_alpha   90.00
_cell.angle_beta   90.00
_cell.angle_gamma   90.00
#
_symmetry.space_group_name_H-M   'P 1'
#
loop_
_entity.id
_entity.type
_entity.pdbx_description
1 polymer ?
#
loop_
_entity_poly.entity_id
_entity_poly.type
_entity_poly.pdbx_seq_one_letter_code
_entity_poly.pdbx_strand_id
1 'polypeptide(L)'
;MANSFVQAAKKVLQTEADALETLKSDLPNDFSDLVKLILNLNGRVIVSGVGKSGHIGNKIAATLASTGTPAYFVHATEASHGDLGMITEKDLCLLISNSGETSEIFDIVAHARRFSIPVATISSNAESTLVKAADFKLCLPVVEEACPIGMAPT
;
A
#
# COMPACT_ATOMS: atom_id res chain seq x y z
N MET A 1 -19.99 28.70 16.87
CA MET A 1 -19.07 27.56 17.13
C MET A 1 -19.54 26.26 16.47
N ALA A 2 -20.78 25.77 16.68
CA ALA A 2 -21.24 24.52 16.03
C ALA A 2 -21.13 24.52 14.48
N ASN A 3 -21.34 25.67 13.84
CA ASN A 3 -21.25 25.81 12.39
C ASN A 3 -19.81 25.65 11.86
N SER A 4 -18.76 25.94 12.66
CA SER A 4 -17.37 25.80 12.26
C SER A 4 -16.92 24.35 12.21
N PHE A 5 -17.38 23.49 13.10
CA PHE A 5 -17.06 22.05 13.07
C PHE A 5 -17.68 21.35 11.86
N VAL A 6 -18.92 21.69 11.54
CA VAL A 6 -19.61 21.15 10.36
C VAL A 6 -18.91 21.59 9.08
N GLN A 7 -18.46 22.84 9.00
CA GLN A 7 -17.71 23.33 7.84
C GLN A 7 -16.33 22.64 7.71
N ALA A 8 -15.63 22.44 8.83
CA ALA A 8 -14.37 21.69 8.83
C ALA A 8 -14.56 20.25 8.34
N ALA A 9 -15.59 19.53 8.85
CA ALA A 9 -15.91 18.19 8.41
C ALA A 9 -16.23 18.13 6.92
N LYS A 10 -17.04 19.07 6.40
CA LYS A 10 -17.34 19.15 4.97
C LYS A 10 -16.09 19.39 4.12
N LYS A 11 -15.18 20.24 4.59
CA LYS A 11 -13.91 20.50 3.88
C LYS A 11 -13.06 19.23 3.80
N VAL A 12 -12.90 18.49 4.91
CA VAL A 12 -12.16 17.23 4.93
C VAL A 12 -12.77 16.24 3.94
N LEU A 13 -14.07 15.98 4.03
CA LEU A 13 -14.77 15.05 3.14
C LEU A 13 -14.65 15.47 1.66
N GLN A 14 -14.66 16.76 1.36
CA GLN A 14 -14.49 17.24 -0.01
C GLN A 14 -13.07 16.99 -0.50
N THR A 15 -12.04 17.28 0.30
CA THR A 15 -10.64 17.01 -0.05
C THR A 15 -10.40 15.52 -0.32
N GLU A 16 -10.96 14.64 0.51
CA GLU A 16 -10.87 13.19 0.31
C GLU A 16 -11.62 12.75 -0.96
N ALA A 17 -12.80 13.28 -1.22
CA ALA A 17 -13.57 12.98 -2.42
C ALA A 17 -12.84 13.43 -3.70
N ASP A 18 -12.25 14.62 -3.70
CA ASP A 18 -11.49 15.15 -4.83
C ASP A 18 -10.23 14.30 -5.11
N ALA A 19 -9.57 13.79 -4.06
CA ALA A 19 -8.44 12.88 -4.19
C ALA A 19 -8.84 11.55 -4.87
N LEU A 20 -10.00 11.00 -4.50
CA LEU A 20 -10.53 9.78 -5.15
C LEU A 20 -10.95 10.03 -6.60
N GLU A 21 -11.56 11.16 -6.92
CA GLU A 21 -11.90 11.52 -8.31
C GLU A 21 -10.63 11.70 -9.16
N THR A 22 -9.57 12.28 -8.58
CA THR A 22 -8.27 12.39 -9.25
C THR A 22 -7.69 11.00 -9.55
N LEU A 23 -7.65 10.12 -8.57
CA LEU A 23 -7.17 8.73 -8.76
C LEU A 23 -8.03 7.97 -9.79
N LYS A 24 -9.34 8.14 -9.76
CA LYS A 24 -10.26 7.51 -10.72
C LYS A 24 -10.00 7.96 -12.15
N SER A 25 -9.65 9.23 -12.35
CA SER A 25 -9.38 9.78 -13.69
C SER A 25 -8.05 9.29 -14.29
N ASP A 26 -7.11 8.90 -13.45
CA ASP A 26 -5.77 8.45 -13.84
C ASP A 26 -5.29 7.28 -12.94
N LEU A 27 -5.88 6.11 -13.17
CA LEU A 27 -5.46 4.90 -12.46
C LEU A 27 -4.05 4.49 -12.92
N PRO A 28 -3.20 4.00 -11.99
CA PRO A 28 -1.86 3.52 -12.32
C PRO A 28 -1.87 2.48 -13.45
N ASN A 29 -0.96 2.61 -14.40
CA ASN A 29 -0.89 1.74 -15.58
C ASN A 29 -0.78 0.25 -15.21
N ASP A 30 -0.07 -0.07 -14.13
CA ASP A 30 0.14 -1.45 -13.68
C ASP A 30 -1.08 -2.06 -12.97
N PHE A 31 -2.15 -1.28 -12.71
CA PHE A 31 -3.31 -1.74 -11.95
C PHE A 31 -3.94 -2.99 -12.53
N SER A 32 -4.22 -2.99 -13.84
CA SER A 32 -4.87 -4.13 -14.50
C SER A 32 -4.02 -5.39 -14.48
N ASP A 33 -2.71 -5.25 -14.67
CA ASP A 33 -1.81 -6.40 -14.71
C ASP A 33 -1.55 -6.96 -13.31
N LEU A 34 -1.49 -6.11 -12.29
CA LEU A 34 -1.46 -6.56 -10.89
C LEU A 34 -2.73 -7.34 -10.53
N VAL A 35 -3.91 -6.85 -10.92
CA VAL A 35 -5.18 -7.58 -10.69
C VAL A 35 -5.16 -8.95 -11.36
N LYS A 36 -4.72 -9.04 -12.62
CA LYS A 36 -4.58 -10.32 -13.34
C LYS A 36 -3.61 -11.26 -12.62
N LEU A 37 -2.47 -10.74 -12.13
CA LEU A 37 -1.52 -11.54 -11.35
C LEU A 37 -2.18 -12.11 -10.09
N ILE A 38 -2.88 -11.27 -9.31
CA ILE A 38 -3.56 -11.69 -8.07
C ILE A 38 -4.60 -12.78 -8.35
N LEU A 39 -5.40 -12.62 -9.41
CA LEU A 39 -6.44 -13.61 -9.78
C LEU A 39 -5.87 -14.97 -10.20
N ASN A 40 -4.64 -15.03 -10.69
CA ASN A 40 -3.97 -16.24 -11.11
C ASN A 40 -2.90 -16.73 -10.13
N LEU A 41 -2.80 -16.10 -8.96
CA LEU A 41 -1.77 -16.41 -7.98
C LEU A 41 -2.01 -17.79 -7.35
N ASN A 42 -0.98 -18.64 -7.36
CA ASN A 42 -1.03 -19.95 -6.69
C ASN A 42 -0.57 -19.90 -5.22
N GLY A 43 -0.20 -18.72 -4.73
CA GLY A 43 0.23 -18.43 -3.38
C GLY A 43 -0.71 -17.45 -2.68
N ARG A 44 -0.12 -16.53 -1.93
CA ARG A 44 -0.83 -15.56 -1.10
C ARG A 44 -0.37 -14.14 -1.43
N VAL A 45 -1.22 -13.16 -1.18
CA VAL A 45 -0.82 -11.76 -1.15
C VAL A 45 -0.28 -11.45 0.24
N ILE A 46 1.01 -11.20 0.34
CA ILE A 46 1.67 -10.77 1.58
C ILE A 46 1.66 -9.25 1.60
N VAL A 47 0.83 -8.67 2.45
CA VAL A 47 0.72 -7.22 2.58
C VAL A 47 1.61 -6.74 3.71
N SER A 48 2.40 -5.68 3.49
CA SER A 48 3.25 -5.11 4.52
C SER A 48 3.29 -3.59 4.48
N GLY A 49 3.57 -3.00 5.63
CA GLY A 49 3.71 -1.56 5.84
C GLY A 49 3.98 -1.26 7.31
N VAL A 50 4.37 -0.02 7.61
CA VAL A 50 4.68 0.43 8.95
C VAL A 50 3.71 1.53 9.40
N GLY A 51 3.39 1.59 10.68
CA GLY A 51 2.52 2.61 11.26
C GLY A 51 1.12 2.62 10.64
N LYS A 52 0.65 3.77 10.18
CA LYS A 52 -0.69 3.91 9.57
C LYS A 52 -0.83 3.11 8.28
N SER A 53 0.22 3.07 7.45
CA SER A 53 0.27 2.20 6.26
C SER A 53 0.14 0.72 6.63
N GLY A 54 0.70 0.29 7.76
CA GLY A 54 0.54 -1.06 8.30
C GLY A 54 -0.91 -1.36 8.70
N HIS A 55 -1.61 -0.42 9.34
CA HIS A 55 -3.03 -0.60 9.68
C HIS A 55 -3.91 -0.73 8.44
N ILE A 56 -3.66 0.08 7.42
CA ILE A 56 -4.36 -0.03 6.12
C ILE A 56 -4.01 -1.36 5.44
N GLY A 57 -2.74 -1.76 5.46
CA GLY A 57 -2.29 -3.05 4.92
C GLY A 57 -2.97 -4.24 5.58
N ASN A 58 -3.11 -4.22 6.90
CA ASN A 58 -3.83 -5.26 7.63
C ASN A 58 -5.31 -5.33 7.21
N LYS A 59 -5.97 -4.17 7.04
CA LYS A 59 -7.34 -4.14 6.53
C LYS A 59 -7.45 -4.69 5.10
N ILE A 60 -6.51 -4.35 4.21
CA ILE A 60 -6.48 -4.87 2.84
C ILE A 60 -6.33 -6.38 2.85
N ALA A 61 -5.38 -6.93 3.62
CA ALA A 61 -5.16 -8.37 3.74
C ALA A 61 -6.43 -9.08 4.25
N ALA A 62 -7.07 -8.56 5.30
CA ALA A 62 -8.31 -9.11 5.83
C ALA A 62 -9.46 -9.06 4.80
N THR A 63 -9.55 -7.98 4.01
CA THR A 63 -10.58 -7.86 2.96
C THR A 63 -10.34 -8.87 1.84
N LEU A 64 -9.12 -8.99 1.34
CA LEU A 64 -8.75 -9.98 0.32
C LEU A 64 -9.08 -11.41 0.79
N ALA A 65 -8.68 -11.77 2.01
CA ALA A 65 -8.96 -13.08 2.59
C ALA A 65 -10.47 -13.35 2.71
N SER A 66 -11.26 -12.36 3.13
CA SER A 66 -12.72 -12.50 3.27
C SER A 66 -13.46 -12.61 1.92
N THR A 67 -12.83 -12.18 0.84
CA THR A 67 -13.38 -12.23 -0.52
C THR A 67 -12.80 -13.36 -1.38
N GLY A 68 -12.04 -14.28 -0.77
CA GLY A 68 -11.56 -15.50 -1.42
C GLY A 68 -10.14 -15.44 -1.98
N THR A 69 -9.42 -14.32 -1.83
CA THR A 69 -8.00 -14.21 -2.18
C THR A 69 -7.16 -14.47 -0.93
N PRO A 70 -6.37 -15.56 -0.86
CA PRO A 70 -5.49 -15.81 0.29
C PRO A 70 -4.53 -14.65 0.50
N ALA A 71 -4.59 -14.02 1.66
CA ALA A 71 -3.75 -12.86 2.00
C ALA A 71 -3.42 -12.81 3.49
N TYR A 72 -2.22 -12.32 3.80
CA TYR A 72 -1.73 -12.12 5.17
C TYR A 72 -1.04 -10.78 5.29
N PHE A 73 -1.20 -10.14 6.44
CA PHE A 73 -0.39 -8.99 6.80
C PHE A 73 0.85 -9.45 7.58
N VAL A 74 2.02 -8.98 7.17
CA VAL A 74 3.30 -9.18 7.84
C VAL A 74 3.86 -7.80 8.18
N HIS A 75 4.08 -7.54 9.47
CA HIS A 75 4.67 -6.27 9.87
C HIS A 75 6.14 -6.22 9.42
N ALA A 76 6.55 -5.11 8.78
CA ALA A 76 7.89 -5.02 8.19
C ALA A 76 9.01 -5.24 9.22
N THR A 77 8.85 -4.75 10.45
CA THR A 77 9.82 -4.97 11.52
C THR A 77 9.91 -6.45 11.92
N GLU A 78 8.78 -7.14 12.06
CA GLU A 78 8.77 -8.57 12.42
C GLU A 78 9.36 -9.41 11.29
N ALA A 79 9.15 -9.01 10.03
CA ALA A 79 9.78 -9.63 8.87
C ALA A 79 11.31 -9.68 9.04
N SER A 80 11.95 -8.58 9.41
CA SER A 80 13.41 -8.49 9.64
C SER A 80 13.89 -9.35 10.83
N HIS A 81 12.98 -9.74 11.74
CA HIS A 81 13.27 -10.57 12.90
C HIS A 81 12.92 -12.06 12.74
N GLY A 82 12.60 -12.51 11.54
CA GLY A 82 12.44 -13.94 11.24
C GLY A 82 11.25 -14.29 10.35
N ASP A 83 10.21 -13.44 10.27
CA ASP A 83 8.98 -13.76 9.53
C ASP A 83 9.17 -13.76 8.00
N LEU A 84 10.31 -13.30 7.47
CA LEU A 84 10.66 -13.46 6.05
C LEU A 84 10.56 -14.92 5.58
N GLY A 85 10.86 -15.88 6.46
CA GLY A 85 10.78 -17.32 6.15
C GLY A 85 9.38 -17.82 5.80
N MET A 86 8.32 -17.08 6.13
CA MET A 86 6.96 -17.44 5.75
C MET A 86 6.57 -17.02 4.32
N ILE A 87 7.35 -16.15 3.68
CA ILE A 87 7.13 -15.65 2.33
C ILE A 87 7.80 -16.59 1.34
N THR A 88 7.03 -17.11 0.39
CA THR A 88 7.48 -18.15 -0.56
C THR A 88 7.49 -17.63 -2.00
N GLU A 89 8.16 -18.34 -2.89
CA GLU A 89 8.24 -18.05 -4.32
C GLU A 89 6.87 -18.03 -5.04
N LYS A 90 5.83 -18.55 -4.40
CA LYS A 90 4.45 -18.57 -4.94
C LYS A 90 3.65 -17.34 -4.53
N ASP A 91 4.16 -16.53 -3.62
CA ASP A 91 3.47 -15.38 -3.04
C ASP A 91 3.71 -14.10 -3.89
N LEU A 92 2.95 -13.07 -3.62
CA LEU A 92 3.13 -11.70 -4.09
C LEU A 92 3.31 -10.80 -2.86
N CYS A 93 4.34 -9.96 -2.84
CA CYS A 93 4.48 -8.92 -1.82
C CYS A 93 3.79 -7.63 -2.27
N LEU A 94 2.81 -7.14 -1.49
CA LEU A 94 2.17 -5.83 -1.65
C LEU A 94 2.65 -4.90 -0.54
N LEU A 95 3.54 -3.97 -0.88
CA LEU A 95 4.24 -3.10 0.07
C LEU A 95 3.65 -1.69 0.05
N ILE A 96 3.26 -1.17 1.21
CA ILE A 96 2.59 0.13 1.33
C ILE A 96 3.51 1.10 2.08
N SER A 97 3.93 2.15 1.40
CA SER A 97 4.70 3.24 1.98
C SER A 97 4.43 4.54 1.24
N ASN A 98 3.86 5.53 1.93
CA ASN A 98 3.54 6.81 1.31
C ASN A 98 4.79 7.50 0.75
N SER A 99 5.87 7.59 1.52
CA SER A 99 7.16 8.16 1.07
C SER A 99 7.92 7.24 0.11
N GLY A 100 7.70 5.91 0.21
CA GLY A 100 8.48 4.91 -0.49
C GLY A 100 9.93 4.77 -0.02
N GLU A 101 10.25 5.34 1.17
CA GLU A 101 11.61 5.35 1.75
C GLU A 101 11.64 4.74 3.18
N THR A 102 10.64 3.93 3.52
CA THR A 102 10.55 3.25 4.82
C THR A 102 11.60 2.13 4.90
N SER A 103 12.61 2.30 5.74
CA SER A 103 13.78 1.40 5.83
C SER A 103 13.42 -0.06 6.10
N GLU A 104 12.47 -0.29 6.98
CA GLU A 104 12.06 -1.64 7.43
C GLU A 104 11.45 -2.49 6.30
N ILE A 105 10.92 -1.84 5.26
CA ILE A 105 10.34 -2.54 4.11
C ILE A 105 11.42 -3.14 3.20
N PHE A 106 12.63 -2.58 3.20
CA PHE A 106 13.66 -3.01 2.26
C PHE A 106 14.21 -4.41 2.51
N ASP A 107 14.10 -4.94 3.73
CA ASP A 107 14.44 -6.34 4.01
C ASP A 107 13.48 -7.29 3.28
N ILE A 108 12.18 -6.93 3.20
CA ILE A 108 11.20 -7.71 2.42
C ILE A 108 11.52 -7.60 0.92
N VAL A 109 11.90 -6.41 0.43
CA VAL A 109 12.29 -6.22 -0.97
C VAL A 109 13.54 -7.06 -1.30
N ALA A 110 14.55 -7.05 -0.44
CA ALA A 110 15.77 -7.85 -0.63
C ALA A 110 15.47 -9.36 -0.66
N HIS A 111 14.62 -9.83 0.25
CA HIS A 111 14.14 -11.21 0.28
C HIS A 111 13.38 -11.56 -1.00
N ALA A 112 12.42 -10.74 -1.40
CA ALA A 112 11.63 -10.94 -2.60
C ALA A 112 12.52 -11.03 -3.86
N ARG A 113 13.49 -10.13 -3.99
CA ARG A 113 14.47 -10.16 -5.08
C ARG A 113 15.31 -11.43 -5.10
N ARG A 114 15.79 -11.90 -3.94
CA ARG A 114 16.58 -13.11 -3.82
C ARG A 114 15.83 -14.36 -4.30
N PHE A 115 14.53 -14.43 -4.05
CA PHE A 115 13.69 -15.59 -4.36
C PHE A 115 12.78 -15.38 -5.58
N SER A 116 13.00 -14.31 -6.35
CA SER A 116 12.18 -13.96 -7.54
C SER A 116 10.68 -13.86 -7.24
N ILE A 117 10.34 -13.35 -6.06
CA ILE A 117 8.96 -13.10 -5.64
C ILE A 117 8.53 -11.74 -6.22
N PRO A 118 7.40 -11.63 -6.91
CA PRO A 118 6.92 -10.37 -7.43
C PRO A 118 6.60 -9.38 -6.32
N VAL A 119 6.94 -8.12 -6.55
CA VAL A 119 6.72 -7.00 -5.63
C VAL A 119 5.79 -5.97 -6.28
N ALA A 120 4.68 -5.71 -5.64
CA ALA A 120 3.81 -4.57 -5.92
C ALA A 120 3.95 -3.52 -4.82
N THR A 121 3.84 -2.25 -5.17
CA THR A 121 3.88 -1.16 -4.19
C THR A 121 2.73 -0.18 -4.36
N ILE A 122 2.27 0.38 -3.23
CA ILE A 122 1.39 1.56 -3.18
C ILE A 122 2.18 2.68 -2.53
N SER A 123 2.39 3.78 -3.27
CA SER A 123 3.16 4.95 -2.82
C SER A 123 2.68 6.22 -3.51
N SER A 124 2.82 7.38 -2.88
CA SER A 124 2.62 8.69 -3.55
C SER A 124 3.90 9.27 -4.18
N ASN A 125 5.07 8.64 -3.95
CA ASN A 125 6.35 9.10 -4.46
C ASN A 125 6.87 8.16 -5.56
N ALA A 126 6.56 8.49 -6.82
CA ALA A 126 6.97 7.70 -7.99
C ALA A 126 8.50 7.55 -8.15
N GLU A 127 9.28 8.49 -7.58
CA GLU A 127 10.74 8.50 -7.66
C GLU A 127 11.41 7.77 -6.50
N SER A 128 10.64 7.24 -5.57
CA SER A 128 11.18 6.57 -4.38
C SER A 128 11.93 5.28 -4.69
N THR A 129 12.79 4.90 -3.75
CA THR A 129 13.56 3.65 -3.79
C THR A 129 12.65 2.43 -3.89
N LEU A 130 11.54 2.41 -3.14
CA LEU A 130 10.60 1.32 -3.16
C LEU A 130 9.91 1.17 -4.53
N VAL A 131 9.43 2.29 -5.11
CA VAL A 131 8.77 2.26 -6.42
C VAL A 131 9.74 1.83 -7.52
N LYS A 132 10.99 2.27 -7.49
CA LYS A 132 12.04 1.84 -8.44
C LYS A 132 12.36 0.34 -8.29
N ALA A 133 12.23 -0.20 -7.09
CA ALA A 133 12.46 -1.62 -6.82
C ALA A 133 11.24 -2.52 -7.10
N ALA A 134 10.05 -1.99 -7.27
CA ALA A 134 8.84 -2.77 -7.49
C ALA A 134 8.63 -3.19 -8.95
N ASP A 135 8.00 -4.34 -9.13
CA ASP A 135 7.58 -4.85 -10.45
C ASP A 135 6.24 -4.23 -10.88
N PHE A 136 5.33 -3.96 -9.93
CA PHE A 136 4.06 -3.29 -10.13
C PHE A 136 3.97 -2.03 -9.26
N LYS A 137 3.69 -0.91 -9.88
CA LYS A 137 3.78 0.43 -9.27
C LYS A 137 2.40 1.08 -9.24
N LEU A 138 1.74 1.02 -8.09
CA LEU A 138 0.49 1.74 -7.87
C LEU A 138 0.80 3.10 -7.25
N CYS A 139 1.22 4.04 -8.09
CA CYS A 139 1.50 5.41 -7.65
C CYS A 139 0.20 6.17 -7.47
N LEU A 140 -0.03 6.65 -6.24
CA LEU A 140 -1.17 7.49 -5.90
C LEU A 140 -0.90 8.94 -6.32
N PRO A 141 -1.92 9.72 -6.67
CA PRO A 141 -1.75 11.15 -6.94
C PRO A 141 -1.25 11.87 -5.68
N VAL A 142 -0.41 12.87 -5.88
CA VAL A 142 -0.02 13.78 -4.81
C VAL A 142 -1.17 14.76 -4.59
N VAL A 143 -1.81 14.68 -3.44
CA VAL A 143 -2.96 15.50 -3.08
C VAL A 143 -2.69 16.25 -1.77
N GLU A 144 -3.43 17.36 -1.55
CA GLU A 144 -3.37 18.08 -0.29
C GLU A 144 -3.91 17.21 0.85
N GLU A 145 -3.18 17.16 1.97
CA GLU A 145 -3.68 16.50 3.18
C GLU A 145 -4.91 17.21 3.72
N ALA A 146 -5.98 16.47 4.00
CA ALA A 146 -7.19 17.03 4.60
C ALA A 146 -6.95 17.51 6.05
N CYS A 147 -5.92 17.00 6.70
CA CYS A 147 -5.51 17.42 8.03
C CYS A 147 -4.97 18.86 8.02
N PRO A 148 -5.56 19.81 8.76
CA PRO A 148 -5.16 21.21 8.71
C PRO A 148 -3.74 21.49 9.24
N ILE A 149 -3.14 20.54 9.95
CA ILE A 149 -1.76 20.60 10.44
C ILE A 149 -0.80 19.71 9.65
N GLY A 150 -1.28 19.03 8.59
CA GLY A 150 -0.46 18.18 7.72
C GLY A 150 0.18 16.97 8.39
N MET A 151 -0.37 16.50 9.51
CA MET A 151 0.22 15.39 10.30
C MET A 151 -0.58 14.07 10.22
N ALA A 152 -1.83 14.14 9.85
CA ALA A 152 -2.66 12.96 9.67
C ALA A 152 -2.83 12.70 8.18
N PRO A 153 -2.30 11.58 7.64
CA PRO A 153 -2.51 11.23 6.24
C PRO A 153 -3.97 10.90 5.98
N THR A 154 -4.44 11.35 4.87
CA THR A 154 -5.80 11.17 4.36
C THR A 154 -5.87 9.98 3.43
#